data_75b930dd39e9c08f6baf392a84ba98eb
#
_entry.id   75b930dd39e9c08f6baf392a84ba98eb
#
_cell.length_a   1.000
_cell.length_b   1.000
_cell.length_c   1.000
_cell.angle_alpha   90.00
_cell.angle_beta   90.00
_cell.angle_gamma   90.00
#
_symmetry.space_group_name_H-M   'P 1'
#
loop_
_entity.id
_entity.type
_entity.pdbx_description
1 polymer ?
#
loop_
_entity_poly.entity_id
_entity_poly.type
_entity_poly.pdbx_seq_one_letter_code
_entity_poly.pdbx_strand_id
1 'polypeptide(L)'
;ASRHWQVCDKHQVNIYYTAPTAIRALMREGNDPVTKTSRKSIRLLGSVGEPINPEAWEWYYNVVGEKRCPIVDTWWQTETGGILIAPLPGATDLKPGSATRPFFGIVPLVLDAQGNILEGEAEGVLCIADSWPGQMRTLFGDHDRFVDAYFTAFPGRYFSGDGVRRDADGYYWITGRVDDVINVSGHRMGTAEVESALVAHKSVAEAAVVGYPHDLKGQGIYAYVTLNTGIEPSEELRKELVQWVRKEIGPIAS
;
A
#
# COMPACT_ATOMS: atom_id res chain seq x y z
N ALA A 1 16.86 -2.11 15.73
CA ALA A 1 16.66 -1.04 14.72
C ALA A 1 17.90 -0.81 13.84
N SER A 2 19.14 -0.75 14.41
CA SER A 2 20.36 -0.45 13.63
C SER A 2 20.88 -1.59 12.73
N ARG A 3 20.43 -2.83 12.92
CA ARG A 3 20.96 -4.02 12.21
C ARG A 3 20.90 -3.89 10.69
N HIS A 4 19.79 -3.42 10.14
CA HIS A 4 19.61 -3.23 8.69
C HIS A 4 20.70 -2.32 8.11
N TRP A 5 20.93 -1.19 8.76
CA TRP A 5 21.85 -0.15 8.30
C TRP A 5 23.31 -0.58 8.47
N GLN A 6 23.62 -1.30 9.54
CA GLN A 6 24.95 -1.92 9.74
C GLN A 6 25.26 -2.96 8.67
N VAL A 7 24.26 -3.76 8.25
CA VAL A 7 24.42 -4.73 7.15
C VAL A 7 24.63 -3.98 5.83
N CYS A 8 23.83 -2.94 5.57
CA CYS A 8 23.98 -2.14 4.35
C CYS A 8 25.36 -1.50 4.25
N ASP A 9 25.86 -0.94 5.34
CA ASP A 9 27.17 -0.32 5.40
C ASP A 9 28.31 -1.36 5.27
N LYS A 10 28.27 -2.41 6.08
CA LYS A 10 29.29 -3.47 6.09
C LYS A 10 29.45 -4.16 4.74
N HIS A 11 28.32 -4.48 4.08
CA HIS A 11 28.31 -5.25 2.83
C HIS A 11 28.17 -4.38 1.58
N GLN A 12 28.20 -3.05 1.73
CA GLN A 12 28.12 -2.08 0.62
C GLN A 12 26.91 -2.36 -0.27
N VAL A 13 25.73 -2.54 0.36
CA VAL A 13 24.46 -2.86 -0.31
C VAL A 13 24.08 -1.73 -1.27
N ASN A 14 23.77 -2.08 -2.50
CA ASN A 14 23.40 -1.10 -3.54
C ASN A 14 21.87 -0.89 -3.66
N ILE A 15 21.09 -1.92 -3.37
CA ILE A 15 19.63 -1.90 -3.45
C ILE A 15 19.09 -2.41 -2.13
N TYR A 16 18.22 -1.62 -1.50
CA TYR A 16 17.52 -2.03 -0.29
C TYR A 16 16.03 -2.12 -0.57
N TYR A 17 15.50 -3.34 -0.56
CA TYR A 17 14.13 -3.69 -0.92
C TYR A 17 13.44 -4.38 0.24
N THR A 18 12.33 -3.81 0.73
CA THR A 18 11.64 -4.29 1.94
C THR A 18 10.15 -3.96 1.93
N ALA A 19 9.43 -4.40 2.96
CA ALA A 19 7.99 -4.16 3.09
C ALA A 19 7.69 -2.87 3.86
N PRO A 20 6.58 -2.17 3.58
CA PRO A 20 6.12 -0.99 4.33
C PRO A 20 5.99 -1.22 5.83
N THR A 21 5.51 -2.37 6.28
CA THR A 21 5.49 -2.72 7.72
C THR A 21 6.89 -2.67 8.35
N ALA A 22 7.92 -3.17 7.67
CA ALA A 22 9.29 -3.07 8.15
C ALA A 22 9.79 -1.62 8.16
N ILE A 23 9.43 -0.82 7.16
CA ILE A 23 9.77 0.61 7.08
C ILE A 23 9.16 1.36 8.27
N ARG A 24 7.86 1.16 8.54
CA ARG A 24 7.16 1.78 9.69
C ARG A 24 7.78 1.36 11.03
N ALA A 25 8.10 0.09 11.19
CA ALA A 25 8.78 -0.40 12.40
C ALA A 25 10.14 0.25 12.62
N LEU A 26 10.92 0.46 11.56
CA LEU A 26 12.21 1.16 11.62
C LEU A 26 12.05 2.67 11.86
N MET A 27 11.06 3.29 11.24
CA MET A 27 10.72 4.71 11.41
C MET A 27 10.34 5.00 12.87
N ARG A 28 9.60 4.12 13.54
CA ARG A 28 9.23 4.20 14.95
C ARG A 28 10.43 4.32 15.88
N GLU A 29 11.55 3.68 15.54
CA GLU A 29 12.79 3.73 16.32
C GLU A 29 13.58 5.06 16.18
N GLY A 30 13.05 5.97 15.35
CA GLY A 30 13.65 7.27 15.07
C GLY A 30 14.78 7.23 14.04
N ASN A 31 15.39 8.39 13.81
CA ASN A 31 16.37 8.56 12.74
C ASN A 31 17.79 8.11 13.15
N ASP A 32 18.12 8.16 14.43
CA ASP A 32 19.46 7.88 14.97
C ASP A 32 20.04 6.52 14.51
N PRO A 33 19.28 5.39 14.60
CA PRO A 33 19.78 4.11 14.14
C PRO A 33 20.19 4.09 12.65
N VAL A 34 19.50 4.91 11.84
CA VAL A 34 19.78 5.05 10.40
C VAL A 34 21.00 5.93 10.17
N THR A 35 21.01 7.13 10.76
CA THR A 35 21.98 8.19 10.45
C THR A 35 23.38 7.92 11.00
N LYS A 36 23.51 7.02 12.00
CA LYS A 36 24.79 6.60 12.60
C LYS A 36 25.61 5.66 11.71
N THR A 37 25.09 5.22 10.56
CA THR A 37 25.78 4.33 9.62
C THR A 37 25.89 4.96 8.25
N SER A 38 26.83 4.50 7.43
CA SER A 38 26.95 4.94 6.04
C SER A 38 25.90 4.23 5.16
N ARG A 39 25.22 4.99 4.30
CA ARG A 39 24.31 4.47 3.28
C ARG A 39 24.74 4.89 1.87
N LYS A 40 26.01 5.31 1.74
CA LYS A 40 26.56 5.83 0.46
C LYS A 40 26.50 4.82 -0.67
N SER A 41 26.60 3.52 -0.37
CA SER A 41 26.50 2.44 -1.35
C SER A 41 25.09 2.22 -1.88
N ILE A 42 24.06 2.55 -1.09
CA ILE A 42 22.66 2.42 -1.53
C ILE A 42 22.39 3.45 -2.62
N ARG A 43 21.94 2.98 -3.75
CA ARG A 43 21.57 3.81 -4.91
C ARG A 43 20.08 3.69 -5.26
N LEU A 44 19.36 2.71 -4.71
CA LEU A 44 17.96 2.47 -4.97
C LEU A 44 17.29 1.88 -3.71
N LEU A 45 16.12 2.36 -3.41
CA LEU A 45 15.22 1.82 -2.40
C LEU A 45 14.03 1.15 -3.08
N GLY A 46 13.45 0.14 -2.46
CA GLY A 46 12.26 -0.50 -2.99
C GLY A 46 11.26 -0.87 -1.90
N SER A 47 9.99 -0.91 -2.28
CA SER A 47 8.86 -1.26 -1.43
C SER A 47 8.01 -2.34 -2.07
N VAL A 48 7.52 -3.29 -1.28
CA VAL A 48 6.78 -4.46 -1.75
C VAL A 48 5.89 -5.08 -0.67
N GLY A 49 4.81 -5.72 -1.11
CA GLY A 49 3.99 -6.64 -0.32
C GLY A 49 2.71 -6.03 0.22
N GLU A 50 2.67 -4.73 0.41
CA GLU A 50 1.49 -3.95 0.80
C GLU A 50 1.61 -2.51 0.29
N PRO A 51 0.51 -1.74 0.20
CA PRO A 51 0.60 -0.32 -0.13
C PRO A 51 1.43 0.44 0.91
N ILE A 52 2.34 1.30 0.46
CA ILE A 52 3.09 2.18 1.35
C ILE A 52 2.35 3.51 1.51
N ASN A 53 2.11 3.91 2.75
CA ASN A 53 1.53 5.23 3.02
C ASN A 53 2.53 6.37 2.77
N PRO A 54 2.05 7.58 2.41
CA PRO A 54 2.92 8.70 2.06
C PRO A 54 3.96 9.07 3.12
N GLU A 55 3.61 9.00 4.40
CA GLU A 55 4.51 9.37 5.52
C GLU A 55 5.70 8.41 5.62
N ALA A 56 5.45 7.10 5.52
CA ALA A 56 6.52 6.09 5.51
C ALA A 56 7.36 6.21 4.25
N TRP A 57 6.75 6.50 3.09
CA TRP A 57 7.44 6.75 1.84
C TRP A 57 8.37 7.97 1.95
N GLU A 58 7.89 9.08 2.50
CA GLU A 58 8.68 10.31 2.68
C GLU A 58 9.82 10.11 3.67
N TRP A 59 9.58 9.42 4.79
CA TRP A 59 10.65 9.08 5.71
C TRP A 59 11.71 8.20 5.04
N TYR A 60 11.28 7.20 4.29
CA TYR A 60 12.16 6.29 3.56
C TYR A 60 13.01 7.04 2.53
N TYR A 61 12.41 7.96 1.79
CA TYR A 61 13.09 8.81 0.83
C TYR A 61 14.06 9.80 1.51
N ASN A 62 13.57 10.54 2.50
CA ASN A 62 14.31 11.64 3.11
C ASN A 62 15.43 11.16 4.03
N VAL A 63 15.16 10.14 4.88
CA VAL A 63 16.07 9.70 5.94
C VAL A 63 16.95 8.55 5.44
N VAL A 64 16.36 7.48 4.92
CA VAL A 64 17.12 6.31 4.46
C VAL A 64 17.82 6.61 3.14
N GLY A 65 17.10 7.16 2.19
CA GLY A 65 17.59 7.49 0.85
C GLY A 65 18.39 8.77 0.75
N GLU A 66 18.42 9.59 1.81
CA GLU A 66 19.12 10.89 1.82
C GLU A 66 18.72 11.82 0.65
N LYS A 67 17.46 11.71 0.21
CA LYS A 67 16.86 12.42 -0.95
C LYS A 67 17.55 12.17 -2.30
N ARG A 68 18.42 11.18 -2.38
CA ARG A 68 19.19 10.84 -3.59
C ARG A 68 18.84 9.48 -4.19
N CYS A 69 18.26 8.57 -3.37
CA CYS A 69 17.87 7.26 -3.84
C CYS A 69 16.42 7.27 -4.27
N PRO A 70 16.10 6.94 -5.53
CA PRO A 70 14.72 6.77 -5.93
C PRO A 70 14.09 5.59 -5.17
N ILE A 71 12.79 5.70 -4.89
CA ILE A 71 12.00 4.59 -4.35
C ILE A 71 11.25 3.93 -5.51
N VAL A 72 11.47 2.64 -5.67
CA VAL A 72 10.70 1.78 -6.57
C VAL A 72 9.66 1.06 -5.74
N ASP A 73 8.47 1.66 -5.67
CA ASP A 73 7.29 1.01 -5.11
C ASP A 73 6.72 0.06 -6.14
N THR A 74 6.52 -1.21 -5.76
CA THR A 74 6.20 -2.27 -6.71
C THR A 74 4.85 -2.89 -6.38
N TRP A 75 3.96 -2.93 -7.38
CA TRP A 75 2.78 -3.75 -7.28
C TRP A 75 2.92 -5.03 -8.11
N TRP A 76 2.75 -6.13 -7.46
CA TRP A 76 2.68 -7.47 -8.03
C TRP A 76 2.07 -8.44 -7.03
N GLN A 77 1.73 -9.62 -7.51
CA GLN A 77 1.21 -10.73 -6.71
C GLN A 77 2.01 -11.99 -7.02
N THR A 78 1.94 -12.99 -6.17
CA THR A 78 2.54 -14.32 -6.45
C THR A 78 2.06 -14.84 -7.81
N GLU A 79 0.79 -14.62 -8.09
CA GLU A 79 0.06 -15.01 -9.30
C GLU A 79 0.54 -14.28 -10.56
N THR A 80 1.09 -13.12 -10.42
CA THR A 80 1.57 -12.34 -11.58
C THR A 80 2.97 -12.75 -12.03
N GLY A 81 3.72 -13.51 -11.20
CA GLY A 81 5.05 -14.00 -11.51
C GLY A 81 6.13 -12.92 -11.65
N GLY A 82 5.78 -11.64 -11.41
CA GLY A 82 6.67 -10.50 -11.49
C GLY A 82 5.93 -9.19 -11.33
N ILE A 83 6.69 -8.09 -11.35
CA ILE A 83 6.20 -6.73 -11.15
C ILE A 83 5.38 -6.28 -12.36
N LEU A 84 4.17 -5.77 -12.13
CA LEU A 84 3.28 -5.26 -13.17
C LEU A 84 3.17 -3.73 -13.16
N ILE A 85 3.27 -3.09 -12.00
CA ILE A 85 3.25 -1.64 -11.89
C ILE A 85 4.42 -1.20 -11.01
N ALA A 86 5.29 -0.34 -11.52
CA ALA A 86 6.42 0.20 -10.78
C ALA A 86 7.07 1.38 -11.55
N PRO A 87 7.70 2.35 -10.85
CA PRO A 87 8.47 3.39 -11.51
C PRO A 87 9.75 2.84 -12.14
N LEU A 88 10.18 3.46 -13.22
CA LEU A 88 11.49 3.25 -13.81
C LEU A 88 12.47 4.29 -13.23
N PRO A 89 13.49 3.88 -12.45
CA PRO A 89 14.44 4.82 -11.85
C PRO A 89 15.09 5.72 -12.88
N GLY A 90 15.03 7.04 -12.65
CA GLY A 90 15.59 8.05 -13.55
C GLY A 90 14.73 8.39 -14.78
N ALA A 91 13.59 7.69 -14.99
CA ALA A 91 12.70 7.94 -16.12
C ALA A 91 11.25 8.26 -15.70
N THR A 92 10.88 7.88 -14.48
CA THR A 92 9.53 8.14 -13.94
C THR A 92 9.63 9.11 -12.76
N ASP A 93 8.89 10.21 -12.81
CA ASP A 93 8.71 11.08 -11.65
C ASP A 93 7.99 10.32 -10.55
N LEU A 94 8.41 10.50 -9.30
CA LEU A 94 7.87 9.75 -8.18
C LEU A 94 6.78 10.57 -7.47
N LYS A 95 5.71 9.89 -7.06
CA LYS A 95 4.67 10.43 -6.18
C LYS A 95 4.57 9.56 -4.94
N PRO A 96 4.59 10.13 -3.72
CA PRO A 96 4.53 9.37 -2.48
C PRO A 96 3.34 8.38 -2.44
N GLY A 97 3.64 7.12 -2.12
CA GLY A 97 2.63 6.05 -2.03
C GLY A 97 2.12 5.50 -3.35
N SER A 98 2.59 6.02 -4.50
CA SER A 98 2.17 5.52 -5.81
C SER A 98 3.11 4.43 -6.33
N ALA A 99 2.53 3.32 -6.80
CA ALA A 99 3.26 2.35 -7.61
C ALA A 99 3.57 2.87 -9.03
N THR A 100 3.09 4.06 -9.36
CA THR A 100 3.28 4.86 -10.57
C THR A 100 2.63 4.28 -11.82
N ARG A 101 3.40 3.79 -12.80
CA ARG A 101 2.91 3.43 -14.13
C ARG A 101 3.05 1.94 -14.42
N PRO A 102 2.23 1.41 -15.33
CA PRO A 102 2.36 0.01 -15.76
C PRO A 102 3.75 -0.27 -16.33
N PHE A 103 4.26 -1.47 -16.02
CA PHE A 103 5.46 -1.99 -16.66
C PHE A 103 5.19 -2.35 -18.13
N PHE A 104 6.23 -2.54 -18.92
CA PHE A 104 6.12 -2.79 -20.35
C PHE A 104 5.26 -4.01 -20.67
N GLY A 105 4.30 -3.82 -21.58
CA GLY A 105 3.38 -4.86 -22.02
C GLY A 105 2.21 -5.16 -21.06
N ILE A 106 2.11 -4.43 -19.95
CA ILE A 106 1.00 -4.57 -19.00
C ILE A 106 -0.07 -3.53 -19.29
N VAL A 107 -1.33 -3.95 -19.37
CA VAL A 107 -2.50 -3.09 -19.66
C VAL A 107 -3.47 -3.17 -18.47
N PRO A 108 -3.25 -2.36 -17.42
CA PRO A 108 -4.17 -2.30 -16.28
C PRO A 108 -5.45 -1.55 -16.67
N LEU A 109 -6.57 -2.05 -16.15
CA LEU A 109 -7.89 -1.45 -16.26
C LEU A 109 -8.38 -1.07 -14.86
N VAL A 110 -9.01 0.08 -14.74
CA VAL A 110 -9.80 0.45 -13.58
C VAL A 110 -11.26 0.19 -13.92
N LEU A 111 -11.92 -0.69 -13.17
CA LEU A 111 -13.32 -1.07 -13.44
C LEU A 111 -14.22 -0.65 -12.29
N ASP A 112 -15.48 -0.31 -12.63
CA ASP A 112 -16.55 -0.21 -11.64
C ASP A 112 -17.04 -1.61 -11.19
N ALA A 113 -17.97 -1.63 -10.24
CA ALA A 113 -18.55 -2.88 -9.73
C ALA A 113 -19.38 -3.65 -10.80
N GLN A 114 -19.77 -3.00 -11.90
CA GLN A 114 -20.50 -3.58 -13.01
C GLN A 114 -19.56 -4.09 -14.13
N GLY A 115 -18.25 -3.85 -13.99
CA GLY A 115 -17.25 -4.25 -14.97
C GLY A 115 -17.06 -3.26 -16.13
N ASN A 116 -17.61 -2.05 -16.03
CA ASN A 116 -17.36 -1.00 -17.01
C ASN A 116 -15.96 -0.40 -16.79
N ILE A 117 -15.26 -0.10 -17.89
CA ILE A 117 -13.95 0.55 -17.84
C ILE A 117 -14.14 2.02 -17.48
N LEU A 118 -13.41 2.46 -16.46
CA LEU A 118 -13.35 3.86 -16.05
C LEU A 118 -12.13 4.52 -16.69
N GLU A 119 -12.37 5.59 -17.46
CA GLU A 119 -11.32 6.32 -18.14
C GLU A 119 -10.83 7.53 -17.31
N GLY A 120 -9.62 8.04 -17.61
CA GLY A 120 -9.05 9.21 -16.97
C GLY A 120 -8.75 9.01 -15.47
N GLU A 121 -9.02 10.04 -14.66
CA GLU A 121 -8.95 9.95 -13.20
C GLU A 121 -10.11 9.10 -12.70
N ALA A 122 -9.81 8.04 -11.96
CA ALA A 122 -10.79 7.05 -11.54
C ALA A 122 -10.35 6.26 -10.32
N GLU A 123 -11.33 5.73 -9.61
CA GLU A 123 -11.16 4.76 -8.54
C GLU A 123 -12.07 3.55 -8.78
N GLY A 124 -11.56 2.35 -8.54
CA GLY A 124 -12.30 1.13 -8.79
C GLY A 124 -11.48 -0.12 -8.50
N VAL A 125 -11.79 -1.18 -9.24
CA VAL A 125 -11.13 -2.48 -9.12
C VAL A 125 -10.04 -2.60 -10.17
N LEU A 126 -8.86 -3.11 -9.77
CA LEU A 126 -7.75 -3.34 -10.68
C LEU A 126 -7.89 -4.68 -11.40
N CYS A 127 -8.00 -4.61 -12.71
CA CYS A 127 -7.90 -5.76 -13.60
C CYS A 127 -6.76 -5.58 -14.62
N ILE A 128 -6.25 -6.68 -15.19
CA ILE A 128 -5.30 -6.64 -16.30
C ILE A 128 -6.01 -7.18 -17.54
N ALA A 129 -5.96 -6.40 -18.64
CA ALA A 129 -6.71 -6.69 -19.87
C ALA A 129 -6.19 -7.93 -20.61
N ASP A 130 -4.85 -8.01 -20.76
CA ASP A 130 -4.20 -9.05 -21.57
C ASP A 130 -3.28 -9.92 -20.70
N SER A 131 -3.02 -11.14 -21.16
CA SER A 131 -2.04 -12.03 -20.54
C SER A 131 -0.61 -11.50 -20.72
N TRP A 132 0.27 -11.88 -19.82
CA TRP A 132 1.70 -11.56 -19.85
C TRP A 132 2.54 -12.84 -19.59
N PRO A 133 3.84 -12.85 -19.93
CA PRO A 133 4.66 -14.06 -19.84
C PRO A 133 4.75 -14.67 -18.43
N GLY A 134 4.72 -13.84 -17.38
CA GLY A 134 4.83 -14.27 -15.98
C GLY A 134 3.52 -14.71 -15.33
N GLN A 135 2.38 -14.53 -16.01
CA GLN A 135 1.07 -14.89 -15.46
C GLN A 135 1.00 -16.36 -15.11
N MET A 136 0.50 -16.67 -13.90
CA MET A 136 0.25 -18.07 -13.54
C MET A 136 -0.77 -18.72 -14.48
N ARG A 137 -0.64 -20.02 -14.69
CA ARG A 137 -1.48 -20.76 -15.65
C ARG A 137 -2.51 -21.64 -14.99
N THR A 138 -2.34 -21.91 -13.71
CA THR A 138 -3.23 -22.73 -12.89
C THR A 138 -2.84 -22.69 -11.43
N LEU A 139 -3.72 -23.19 -10.56
CA LEU A 139 -3.38 -23.62 -9.20
C LEU A 139 -3.07 -25.12 -9.21
N PHE A 140 -2.06 -25.54 -8.47
CA PHE A 140 -1.66 -26.94 -8.41
C PHE A 140 -2.82 -27.81 -7.88
N GLY A 141 -3.28 -28.73 -8.72
CA GLY A 141 -4.36 -29.66 -8.40
C GLY A 141 -5.76 -29.06 -8.35
N ASP A 142 -5.94 -27.77 -8.69
CA ASP A 142 -7.23 -27.08 -8.57
C ASP A 142 -7.39 -25.99 -9.65
N HIS A 143 -7.56 -26.43 -10.90
CA HIS A 143 -7.72 -25.49 -12.02
C HIS A 143 -9.03 -24.70 -11.96
N ASP A 144 -10.10 -25.30 -11.48
CA ASP A 144 -11.41 -24.63 -11.38
C ASP A 144 -11.34 -23.44 -10.44
N ARG A 145 -10.69 -23.59 -9.31
CA ARG A 145 -10.44 -22.47 -8.38
C ARG A 145 -9.59 -21.36 -9.00
N PHE A 146 -8.64 -21.70 -9.88
CA PHE A 146 -7.89 -20.68 -10.62
C PHE A 146 -8.82 -19.84 -11.50
N VAL A 147 -9.72 -20.49 -12.25
CA VAL A 147 -10.69 -19.79 -13.10
C VAL A 147 -11.65 -18.95 -12.25
N ASP A 148 -12.22 -19.54 -11.21
CA ASP A 148 -13.19 -18.89 -10.35
C ASP A 148 -12.63 -17.66 -9.66
N ALA A 149 -11.43 -17.74 -9.09
CA ALA A 149 -10.82 -16.66 -8.33
C ALA A 149 -10.40 -15.46 -9.19
N TYR A 150 -9.91 -15.70 -10.41
CA TYR A 150 -9.24 -14.66 -11.19
C TYR A 150 -9.92 -14.27 -12.49
N PHE A 151 -10.93 -15.02 -12.97
CA PHE A 151 -11.54 -14.77 -14.28
C PHE A 151 -13.06 -14.77 -14.29
N THR A 152 -13.72 -15.26 -13.25
CA THR A 152 -15.18 -15.33 -13.20
C THR A 152 -15.83 -13.98 -12.93
N ALA A 153 -15.26 -13.19 -12.02
CA ALA A 153 -15.83 -11.88 -11.66
C ALA A 153 -15.84 -10.88 -12.84
N PHE A 154 -14.77 -10.91 -13.66
CA PHE A 154 -14.64 -10.04 -14.84
C PHE A 154 -14.16 -10.87 -16.05
N PRO A 155 -15.07 -11.51 -16.80
CA PRO A 155 -14.71 -12.45 -17.87
C PRO A 155 -13.75 -11.83 -18.91
N GLY A 156 -12.70 -12.60 -19.25
CA GLY A 156 -11.69 -12.19 -20.21
C GLY A 156 -10.61 -11.24 -19.68
N ARG A 157 -10.61 -10.97 -18.38
CA ARG A 157 -9.64 -10.09 -17.70
C ARG A 157 -9.12 -10.75 -16.43
N TYR A 158 -7.85 -10.56 -16.13
CA TYR A 158 -7.31 -11.01 -14.84
C TYR A 158 -7.78 -10.06 -13.72
N PHE A 159 -8.53 -10.58 -12.77
CA PHE A 159 -8.98 -9.87 -11.59
C PHE A 159 -7.95 -9.97 -10.47
N SER A 160 -7.36 -8.86 -10.06
CA SER A 160 -6.32 -8.86 -9.02
C SER A 160 -6.87 -9.02 -7.59
N GLY A 161 -8.13 -8.68 -7.37
CA GLY A 161 -8.70 -8.57 -6.03
C GLY A 161 -8.25 -7.32 -5.27
N ASP A 162 -7.56 -6.39 -5.94
CA ASP A 162 -7.11 -5.13 -5.36
C ASP A 162 -7.96 -3.96 -5.86
N GLY A 163 -8.21 -3.01 -4.96
CA GLY A 163 -8.71 -1.69 -5.29
C GLY A 163 -7.58 -0.79 -5.79
N VAL A 164 -7.92 0.16 -6.63
CA VAL A 164 -6.95 1.05 -7.24
C VAL A 164 -7.55 2.43 -7.51
N ARG A 165 -6.74 3.46 -7.31
CA ARG A 165 -7.00 4.82 -7.78
C ARG A 165 -5.98 5.19 -8.85
N ARG A 166 -6.44 5.76 -9.95
CA ARG A 166 -5.61 6.35 -11.00
C ARG A 166 -5.86 7.86 -11.05
N ASP A 167 -4.79 8.66 -11.05
CA ASP A 167 -4.91 10.11 -11.18
C ASP A 167 -4.92 10.58 -12.65
N ALA A 168 -5.09 11.89 -12.84
CA ALA A 168 -5.14 12.52 -14.16
C ALA A 168 -3.83 12.37 -14.96
N ASP A 169 -2.69 12.15 -14.29
CA ASP A 169 -1.40 11.90 -14.94
C ASP A 169 -1.18 10.42 -15.28
N GLY A 170 -2.15 9.54 -14.95
CA GLY A 170 -2.09 8.10 -15.20
C GLY A 170 -1.23 7.33 -14.20
N TYR A 171 -1.06 7.84 -12.99
CA TYR A 171 -0.37 7.16 -11.89
C TYR A 171 -1.36 6.32 -11.08
N TYR A 172 -0.89 5.16 -10.61
CA TYR A 172 -1.69 4.18 -9.89
C TYR A 172 -1.31 4.12 -8.41
N TRP A 173 -2.31 4.20 -7.53
CA TRP A 173 -2.23 3.90 -6.10
C TRP A 173 -3.06 2.66 -5.83
N ILE A 174 -2.47 1.65 -5.21
CA ILE A 174 -3.21 0.49 -4.73
C ILE A 174 -3.86 0.88 -3.41
N THR A 175 -5.19 0.72 -3.33
CA THR A 175 -5.97 1.17 -2.16
C THR A 175 -6.27 0.05 -1.16
N GLY A 176 -5.78 -1.16 -1.43
CA GLY A 176 -5.97 -2.34 -0.60
C GLY A 176 -6.77 -3.43 -1.29
N ARG A 177 -7.14 -4.47 -0.55
CA ARG A 177 -7.95 -5.58 -1.07
C ARG A 177 -9.41 -5.17 -1.18
N VAL A 178 -10.09 -5.62 -2.24
CA VAL A 178 -11.53 -5.36 -2.41
C VAL A 178 -12.41 -6.16 -1.43
N ASP A 179 -11.87 -7.21 -0.85
CA ASP A 179 -12.48 -8.02 0.20
C ASP A 179 -12.27 -7.44 1.62
N ASP A 180 -11.28 -6.55 1.81
CA ASP A 180 -11.02 -5.82 3.06
C ASP A 180 -11.79 -4.49 3.16
N VAL A 181 -12.94 -4.40 2.48
CA VAL A 181 -13.79 -3.21 2.49
C VAL A 181 -14.83 -3.30 3.60
N ILE A 182 -14.93 -2.23 4.40
CA ILE A 182 -15.95 -2.06 5.42
C ILE A 182 -17.14 -1.29 4.84
N ASN A 183 -18.35 -1.77 5.08
CA ASN A 183 -19.58 -1.08 4.68
C ASN A 183 -20.17 -0.31 5.88
N VAL A 184 -19.85 0.97 6.00
CA VAL A 184 -20.35 1.84 7.07
C VAL A 184 -21.49 2.70 6.53
N SER A 185 -22.71 2.46 7.03
CA SER A 185 -23.91 3.23 6.64
C SER A 185 -24.13 3.28 5.11
N GLY A 186 -23.82 2.18 4.40
CA GLY A 186 -23.95 2.10 2.94
C GLY A 186 -22.77 2.66 2.14
N HIS A 187 -21.76 3.18 2.80
CA HIS A 187 -20.52 3.64 2.15
C HIS A 187 -19.45 2.56 2.26
N ARG A 188 -18.82 2.24 1.13
CA ARG A 188 -17.69 1.32 1.06
C ARG A 188 -16.41 2.09 1.37
N MET A 189 -15.65 1.60 2.34
CA MET A 189 -14.40 2.23 2.79
C MET A 189 -13.32 1.15 2.93
N GLY A 190 -12.16 1.36 2.34
CA GLY A 190 -11.02 0.46 2.51
C GLY A 190 -10.45 0.54 3.93
N THR A 191 -10.11 -0.61 4.52
CA THR A 191 -9.40 -0.62 5.81
C THR A 191 -8.10 0.15 5.75
N ALA A 192 -7.35 0.00 4.65
CA ALA A 192 -6.07 0.66 4.41
C ALA A 192 -6.17 2.20 4.41
N GLU A 193 -7.30 2.77 4.01
CA GLU A 193 -7.52 4.23 4.04
C GLU A 193 -7.56 4.74 5.48
N VAL A 194 -8.29 4.05 6.36
CA VAL A 194 -8.39 4.39 7.78
C VAL A 194 -7.05 4.14 8.50
N GLU A 195 -6.38 3.05 8.17
CA GLU A 195 -5.04 2.72 8.69
C GLU A 195 -4.03 3.81 8.31
N SER A 196 -4.01 4.25 7.06
CA SER A 196 -3.14 5.33 6.59
C SER A 196 -3.41 6.65 7.32
N ALA A 197 -4.68 7.02 7.50
CA ALA A 197 -5.04 8.21 8.25
C ALA A 197 -4.57 8.13 9.71
N LEU A 198 -4.70 6.96 10.35
CA LEU A 198 -4.22 6.77 11.72
C LEU A 198 -2.69 6.87 11.81
N VAL A 199 -1.96 6.24 10.88
CA VAL A 199 -0.49 6.27 10.86
C VAL A 199 0.06 7.67 10.56
N ALA A 200 -0.68 8.52 9.85
CA ALA A 200 -0.35 9.93 9.66
C ALA A 200 -0.36 10.76 10.98
N HIS A 201 -0.97 10.24 12.03
CA HIS A 201 -0.96 10.91 13.33
C HIS A 201 0.39 10.72 14.04
N LYS A 202 0.98 11.80 14.54
CA LYS A 202 2.31 11.86 15.22
C LYS A 202 2.53 10.84 16.33
N SER A 203 1.45 10.38 16.97
CA SER A 203 1.51 9.44 18.11
C SER A 203 1.39 7.97 17.67
N VAL A 204 1.07 7.70 16.41
CA VAL A 204 0.79 6.36 15.90
C VAL A 204 1.98 5.81 15.12
N ALA A 205 2.40 4.60 15.45
CA ALA A 205 3.44 3.86 14.72
C ALA A 205 2.85 2.92 13.68
N GLU A 206 1.72 2.27 14.02
CA GLU A 206 1.07 1.28 13.19
C GLU A 206 -0.42 1.21 13.54
N ALA A 207 -1.25 0.91 12.57
CA ALA A 207 -2.67 0.67 12.76
C ALA A 207 -3.13 -0.55 11.95
N ALA A 208 -4.09 -1.28 12.48
CA ALA A 208 -4.81 -2.33 11.78
C ALA A 208 -6.31 -2.12 12.00
N VAL A 209 -7.09 -2.17 10.94
CA VAL A 209 -8.51 -1.86 10.96
C VAL A 209 -9.34 -3.06 10.53
N VAL A 210 -10.41 -3.32 11.25
CA VAL A 210 -11.38 -4.37 10.93
C VAL A 210 -12.81 -3.84 11.03
N GLY A 211 -13.67 -4.38 10.18
CA GLY A 211 -15.10 -4.17 10.30
C GLY A 211 -15.70 -5.11 11.37
N TYR A 212 -16.64 -4.62 12.14
CA TYR A 212 -17.44 -5.46 13.03
C TYR A 212 -18.94 -5.20 12.82
N PRO A 213 -19.83 -6.20 13.07
CA PRO A 213 -21.27 -6.00 12.95
C PRO A 213 -21.77 -4.87 13.86
N HIS A 214 -22.55 -3.94 13.30
CA HIS A 214 -23.12 -2.80 14.03
C HIS A 214 -24.59 -2.61 13.67
N ASP A 215 -25.49 -2.62 14.66
CA ASP A 215 -26.94 -2.65 14.48
C ASP A 215 -27.52 -1.51 13.61
N LEU A 216 -26.93 -0.32 13.68
CA LEU A 216 -27.41 0.87 12.95
C LEU A 216 -26.62 1.15 11.67
N LYS A 217 -25.33 0.81 11.63
CA LYS A 217 -24.43 1.17 10.52
C LYS A 217 -24.19 0.02 9.56
N GLY A 218 -24.68 -1.18 9.85
CA GLY A 218 -24.33 -2.42 9.17
C GLY A 218 -22.97 -2.94 9.64
N GLN A 219 -21.90 -2.17 9.43
CA GLN A 219 -20.59 -2.40 10.03
C GLN A 219 -20.09 -1.16 10.76
N GLY A 220 -19.41 -1.35 11.86
CA GLY A 220 -18.60 -0.36 12.56
C GLY A 220 -17.12 -0.56 12.27
N ILE A 221 -16.33 0.46 12.52
CA ILE A 221 -14.88 0.43 12.37
C ILE A 221 -14.26 0.15 13.73
N TYR A 222 -13.38 -0.86 13.79
CA TYR A 222 -12.55 -1.11 14.96
C TYR A 222 -11.09 -1.03 14.56
N ALA A 223 -10.33 -0.16 15.23
CA ALA A 223 -8.92 0.07 14.95
C ALA A 223 -8.04 -0.39 16.12
N TYR A 224 -7.07 -1.23 15.83
CA TYR A 224 -5.95 -1.52 16.72
C TYR A 224 -4.82 -0.55 16.39
N VAL A 225 -4.25 0.10 17.40
CA VAL A 225 -3.22 1.12 17.22
C VAL A 225 -2.01 0.81 18.07
N THR A 226 -0.84 0.80 17.45
CA THR A 226 0.46 0.77 18.13
C THR A 226 1.00 2.19 18.21
N LEU A 227 1.30 2.65 19.41
CA LEU A 227 1.82 3.99 19.63
C LEU A 227 3.33 4.07 19.42
N ASN A 228 3.81 5.26 19.08
CA ASN A 228 5.24 5.55 19.00
C ASN A 228 5.90 5.40 20.38
N THR A 229 7.19 5.06 20.37
CA THR A 229 7.98 4.88 21.61
C THR A 229 7.91 6.13 22.50
N GLY A 230 7.55 5.93 23.77
CA GLY A 230 7.43 7.01 24.75
C GLY A 230 6.05 7.68 24.80
N ILE A 231 5.09 7.22 23.99
CA ILE A 231 3.69 7.66 24.08
C ILE A 231 2.90 6.63 24.88
N GLU A 232 2.22 7.09 25.93
CA GLU A 232 1.36 6.24 26.76
C GLU A 232 -0.09 6.27 26.26
N PRO A 233 -0.81 5.14 26.30
CA PRO A 233 -2.21 5.11 25.91
C PRO A 233 -3.08 5.86 26.93
N SER A 234 -4.04 6.65 26.43
CA SER A 234 -5.03 7.34 27.26
C SER A 234 -6.36 7.48 26.52
N GLU A 235 -7.43 7.74 27.27
CA GLU A 235 -8.75 8.02 26.68
C GLU A 235 -8.78 9.35 25.91
N GLU A 236 -7.97 10.31 26.32
CA GLU A 236 -7.80 11.58 25.61
C GLU A 236 -7.18 11.33 24.22
N LEU A 237 -6.10 10.56 24.16
CA LEU A 237 -5.46 10.20 22.90
C LEU A 237 -6.40 9.39 22.00
N ARG A 238 -7.18 8.45 22.58
CA ARG A 238 -8.18 7.70 21.82
C ARG A 238 -9.19 8.64 21.14
N LYS A 239 -9.70 9.63 21.88
CA LYS A 239 -10.64 10.62 21.34
C LYS A 239 -9.96 11.52 20.29
N GLU A 240 -8.70 11.92 20.50
CA GLU A 240 -7.90 12.66 19.53
C GLU A 240 -7.78 11.90 18.21
N LEU A 241 -7.45 10.61 18.26
CA LEU A 241 -7.32 9.77 17.06
C LEU A 241 -8.65 9.60 16.31
N VAL A 242 -9.77 9.44 17.01
CA VAL A 242 -11.10 9.41 16.39
C VAL A 242 -11.40 10.74 15.67
N GLN A 243 -11.12 11.89 16.30
CA GLN A 243 -11.32 13.20 15.67
C GLN A 243 -10.36 13.43 14.51
N TRP A 244 -9.13 12.93 14.61
CA TRP A 244 -8.16 12.97 13.54
C TRP A 244 -8.66 12.22 12.28
N VAL A 245 -9.10 10.97 12.42
CA VAL A 245 -9.66 10.18 11.30
C VAL A 245 -10.89 10.87 10.70
N ARG A 246 -11.77 11.45 11.55
CA ARG A 246 -12.93 12.23 11.07
C ARG A 246 -12.54 13.44 10.23
N LYS A 247 -11.44 14.09 10.59
CA LYS A 247 -10.93 15.26 9.86
C LYS A 247 -10.30 14.85 8.51
N GLU A 248 -9.52 13.77 8.52
CA GLU A 248 -8.76 13.35 7.33
C GLU A 248 -9.65 12.64 6.29
N ILE A 249 -10.60 11.82 6.73
CA ILE A 249 -11.45 11.00 5.83
C ILE A 249 -12.89 11.51 5.80
N GLY A 250 -13.40 11.87 6.96
CA GLY A 250 -14.79 12.32 7.10
C GLY A 250 -15.55 11.64 8.26
N PRO A 251 -16.77 12.12 8.55
CA PRO A 251 -17.55 11.65 9.71
C PRO A 251 -17.92 10.17 9.67
N ILE A 252 -17.94 9.55 8.50
CA ILE A 252 -18.31 8.14 8.29
C ILE A 252 -17.22 7.20 8.80
N ALA A 253 -15.97 7.65 8.83
CA ALA A 253 -14.81 6.85 9.20
C ALA A 253 -14.58 6.70 10.72
N SER A 254 -15.61 7.01 11.55
CA SER A 254 -15.43 6.97 13.02
C SER A 254 -16.66 6.50 13.76
#